data_d984b3e576cf3aeae4c47827cdce6f17
#
_entry.id   d984b3e576cf3aeae4c47827cdce6f17
#
_cell.length_a   1.000
_cell.length_b   1.000
_cell.length_c   1.000
_cell.angle_alpha   90.00
_cell.angle_beta   90.00
_cell.angle_gamma   90.00
#
_symmetry.space_group_name_H-M   'P 1'
#
loop_
_entity.id
_entity.type
_entity.pdbx_description
1 polymer ?
#
loop_
_entity_poly.entity_id
_entity_poly.type
_entity_poly.pdbx_seq_one_letter_code
_entity_poly.pdbx_strand_id
1 'polypeptide(L)'
;MNRRAFVSGLAVAAALAGFAAPAAADGKRVALVIGNGAYKSVPALSNPPNDAGDIAAALQRLGFAVTLITNAGFDEMRRGLIAFGRNAAGADMAAVYFAGHGMEINGDNWLIPVDAELKRDTDAANEAISLQSVMLQVANTASLGLVILDACRNNPFAAKMSRSLATRAAAGSGLGRIEPVGNVLVAYAARDGTIALDGDGRNSPFAAALLHNIETPGVEVTFMFRNVRDDVMEATRNAQQPFVYGSLSRKAIYLVAAPPADAAATKQANAAPAAAALSAPSATAAGAIDPALVGTWEIMVPGGRGQSRWIWRIMADGTYQFHAEPSRAARPHEGTVSFANGRWTLHALRGLRNYSDGGSYEIRDTIAVITGKLGTGYWKRSVE
;
A
#
# COMPACT_ATOMS: atom_id res chain seq x y z
N MET A 1 -37.15 1.98 76.80
CA MET A 1 -36.72 0.70 76.16
C MET A 1 -36.33 1.04 74.70
N ASN A 2 -35.02 1.14 74.48
CA ASN A 2 -34.44 1.58 73.23
C ASN A 2 -34.23 0.40 72.25
N ARG A 3 -34.73 0.47 71.03
CA ARG A 3 -34.33 -0.42 69.98
C ARG A 3 -33.68 0.40 68.88
N ARG A 4 -32.35 0.29 68.73
CA ARG A 4 -31.56 0.81 67.68
C ARG A 4 -31.63 -0.18 66.48
N ALA A 5 -32.10 0.29 65.32
CA ALA A 5 -32.02 -0.44 64.03
C ALA A 5 -30.71 -0.08 63.36
N PHE A 6 -29.87 -1.10 63.05
CA PHE A 6 -28.68 -1.01 62.20
C PHE A 6 -29.14 -1.11 60.79
N VAL A 7 -28.84 -0.08 59.97
CA VAL A 7 -28.98 -0.12 58.53
C VAL A 7 -27.58 -0.37 57.95
N SER A 8 -27.37 -1.56 57.40
CA SER A 8 -26.16 -1.91 56.67
C SER A 8 -26.28 -1.39 55.23
N GLY A 9 -25.48 -0.38 54.90
CA GLY A 9 -25.36 0.12 53.52
C GLY A 9 -24.45 -0.78 52.68
N LEU A 10 -24.99 -1.35 51.61
CA LEU A 10 -24.26 -2.12 50.60
C LEU A 10 -23.73 -1.13 49.57
N ALA A 11 -22.42 -0.88 49.55
CA ALA A 11 -21.76 -0.07 48.54
C ALA A 11 -21.53 -0.93 47.27
N VAL A 12 -22.28 -0.66 46.22
CA VAL A 12 -22.04 -1.23 44.89
C VAL A 12 -20.94 -0.41 44.20
N ALA A 13 -19.75 -0.97 44.12
CA ALA A 13 -18.65 -0.41 43.29
C ALA A 13 -18.93 -0.72 41.82
N ALA A 14 -19.38 0.28 41.06
CA ALA A 14 -19.48 0.21 39.60
C ALA A 14 -18.07 0.29 39.00
N ALA A 15 -17.58 -0.82 38.48
CA ALA A 15 -16.35 -0.88 37.71
C ALA A 15 -16.60 -0.20 36.33
N LEU A 16 -16.16 1.03 36.18
CA LEU A 16 -16.05 1.70 34.89
C LEU A 16 -14.93 1.00 34.09
N ALA A 17 -15.32 0.07 33.24
CA ALA A 17 -14.43 -0.42 32.19
C ALA A 17 -14.18 0.75 31.21
N GLY A 18 -13.06 1.43 31.39
CA GLY A 18 -12.58 2.44 30.46
C GLY A 18 -12.26 1.76 29.11
N PHE A 19 -13.09 1.97 28.11
CA PHE A 19 -12.71 1.75 26.72
C PHE A 19 -11.55 2.71 26.43
N ALA A 20 -10.32 2.20 26.37
CA ALA A 20 -9.19 2.93 25.83
C ALA A 20 -9.52 3.22 24.36
N ALA A 21 -9.85 4.47 24.06
CA ALA A 21 -9.92 4.95 22.70
C ALA A 21 -8.55 4.69 22.04
N PRO A 22 -8.50 4.20 20.80
CA PRO A 22 -7.23 4.07 20.09
C PRO A 22 -6.53 5.43 20.08
N ALA A 23 -5.24 5.45 20.44
CA ALA A 23 -4.43 6.65 20.41
C ALA A 23 -4.60 7.31 19.05
N ALA A 24 -5.18 8.50 19.03
CA ALA A 24 -5.34 9.29 17.81
C ALA A 24 -3.95 9.46 17.19
N ALA A 25 -3.79 9.10 15.92
CA ALA A 25 -2.57 9.38 15.20
C ALA A 25 -2.36 10.90 15.22
N ASP A 26 -1.22 11.34 15.76
CA ASP A 26 -0.85 12.75 15.79
C ASP A 26 -0.70 13.27 14.35
N GLY A 27 -1.73 13.93 13.83
CA GLY A 27 -1.70 14.54 12.50
C GLY A 27 -3.08 14.67 11.86
N LYS A 28 -3.30 15.75 11.14
CA LYS A 28 -4.55 16.00 10.41
C LYS A 28 -4.66 15.03 9.24
N ARG A 29 -5.74 14.23 9.21
CA ARG A 29 -6.05 13.29 8.13
C ARG A 29 -7.37 13.67 7.46
N VAL A 30 -7.40 13.77 6.15
CA VAL A 30 -8.60 14.13 5.38
C VAL A 30 -8.80 13.18 4.21
N ALA A 31 -10.04 12.86 3.88
CA ALA A 31 -10.36 12.02 2.73
C ALA A 31 -11.57 12.52 1.95
N LEU A 32 -11.51 12.36 0.63
CA LEU A 32 -12.64 12.48 -0.30
C LEU A 32 -12.90 11.09 -0.87
N VAL A 33 -14.10 10.59 -0.69
CA VAL A 33 -14.53 9.28 -1.17
C VAL A 33 -15.70 9.46 -2.11
N ILE A 34 -15.57 8.94 -3.35
CA ILE A 34 -16.56 9.10 -4.41
C ILE A 34 -16.93 7.71 -4.95
N GLY A 35 -18.25 7.43 -5.02
CA GLY A 35 -18.78 6.19 -5.59
C GLY A 35 -19.85 6.47 -6.62
N ASN A 36 -19.55 6.30 -7.91
CA ASN A 36 -20.44 6.57 -9.03
C ASN A 36 -20.91 5.27 -9.69
N GLY A 37 -22.20 4.97 -9.59
CA GLY A 37 -22.83 3.80 -10.21
C GLY A 37 -24.01 4.15 -11.13
N ALA A 38 -24.78 5.22 -10.84
CA ALA A 38 -26.02 5.56 -11.54
C ALA A 38 -25.77 6.40 -12.82
N TYR A 39 -24.97 5.89 -13.73
CA TYR A 39 -24.63 6.55 -15.00
C TYR A 39 -25.82 6.69 -15.93
N LYS A 40 -25.94 7.87 -16.60
CA LYS A 40 -27.05 8.17 -17.51
C LYS A 40 -26.79 7.74 -18.95
N SER A 41 -25.54 7.79 -19.40
CA SER A 41 -25.16 7.62 -20.81
C SER A 41 -24.43 6.31 -21.12
N VAL A 42 -24.01 5.58 -20.09
CA VAL A 42 -23.30 4.29 -20.17
C VAL A 42 -23.89 3.31 -19.16
N PRO A 43 -23.54 2.00 -19.20
CA PRO A 43 -24.07 1.02 -18.26
C PRO A 43 -23.84 1.42 -16.81
N ALA A 44 -24.89 1.25 -15.98
CA ALA A 44 -24.77 1.45 -14.54
C ALA A 44 -23.89 0.38 -13.90
N LEU A 45 -23.25 0.72 -12.76
CA LEU A 45 -22.47 -0.17 -11.92
C LEU A 45 -23.17 -0.34 -10.57
N SER A 46 -23.17 -1.56 -10.05
CA SER A 46 -23.91 -1.87 -8.81
C SER A 46 -23.13 -1.52 -7.55
N ASN A 47 -21.83 -1.77 -7.55
CA ASN A 47 -21.01 -1.77 -6.34
C ASN A 47 -20.39 -0.43 -5.95
N PRO A 48 -20.06 0.52 -6.84
CA PRO A 48 -19.33 1.73 -6.47
C PRO A 48 -19.93 2.54 -5.30
N PRO A 49 -21.27 2.72 -5.16
CA PRO A 49 -21.81 3.38 -3.97
C PRO A 49 -21.59 2.61 -2.67
N ASN A 50 -21.63 1.26 -2.71
CA ASN A 50 -21.35 0.41 -1.56
C ASN A 50 -19.87 0.46 -1.19
N ASP A 51 -18.99 0.32 -2.19
CA ASP A 51 -17.54 0.40 -2.04
C ASP A 51 -17.14 1.72 -1.37
N ALA A 52 -17.65 2.82 -1.90
CA ALA A 52 -17.40 4.15 -1.35
C ALA A 52 -17.90 4.28 0.10
N GLY A 53 -19.08 3.76 0.42
CA GLY A 53 -19.62 3.77 1.78
C GLY A 53 -18.77 2.98 2.77
N ASP A 54 -18.37 1.77 2.39
CA ASP A 54 -17.59 0.88 3.23
C ASP A 54 -16.14 1.39 3.43
N ILE A 55 -15.50 1.90 2.35
CA ILE A 55 -14.19 2.56 2.43
C ILE A 55 -14.23 3.84 3.25
N ALA A 56 -15.29 4.66 3.11
CA ALA A 56 -15.47 5.86 3.93
C ALA A 56 -15.52 5.51 5.42
N ALA A 57 -16.26 4.47 5.79
CA ALA A 57 -16.35 4.00 7.17
C ALA A 57 -14.98 3.48 7.70
N ALA A 58 -14.22 2.75 6.87
CA ALA A 58 -12.88 2.31 7.24
C ALA A 58 -11.91 3.49 7.45
N LEU A 59 -11.91 4.47 6.54
CA LEU A 59 -11.08 5.67 6.66
C LEU A 59 -11.46 6.50 7.89
N GLN A 60 -12.77 6.58 8.26
CA GLN A 60 -13.19 7.23 9.50
C GLN A 60 -12.63 6.53 10.74
N ARG A 61 -12.62 5.19 10.78
CA ARG A 61 -11.99 4.42 11.88
C ARG A 61 -10.48 4.66 11.94
N LEU A 62 -9.86 4.97 10.81
CA LEU A 62 -8.44 5.36 10.71
C LEU A 62 -8.17 6.84 11.06
N GLY A 63 -9.18 7.57 11.54
CA GLY A 63 -9.06 8.96 11.99
C GLY A 63 -9.08 9.99 10.86
N PHE A 64 -9.51 9.63 9.64
CA PHE A 64 -9.72 10.60 8.57
C PHE A 64 -11.04 11.36 8.75
N ALA A 65 -10.99 12.69 8.55
CA ALA A 65 -12.19 13.48 8.29
C ALA A 65 -12.64 13.21 6.85
N VAL A 66 -13.72 12.43 6.70
CA VAL A 66 -14.16 11.91 5.39
C VAL A 66 -15.31 12.73 4.84
N THR A 67 -15.20 13.13 3.56
CA THR A 67 -16.30 13.60 2.73
C THR A 67 -16.69 12.47 1.78
N LEU A 68 -17.90 11.95 1.91
CA LEU A 68 -18.46 10.92 1.04
C LEU A 68 -19.44 11.54 0.05
N ILE A 69 -19.29 11.21 -1.24
CA ILE A 69 -20.15 11.63 -2.34
C ILE A 69 -20.53 10.40 -3.16
N THR A 70 -21.81 10.22 -3.44
CA THR A 70 -22.27 9.08 -4.25
C THR A 70 -23.12 9.55 -5.42
N ASN A 71 -22.92 8.92 -6.58
CA ASN A 71 -23.66 9.22 -7.82
C ASN A 71 -23.62 10.71 -8.22
N ALA A 72 -22.44 11.29 -8.11
CA ALA A 72 -22.20 12.70 -8.35
C ALA A 72 -22.06 13.03 -9.84
N GLY A 73 -22.70 14.11 -10.26
CA GLY A 73 -22.47 14.77 -11.54
C GLY A 73 -21.16 15.58 -11.52
N PHE A 74 -20.79 16.11 -12.68
CA PHE A 74 -19.54 16.86 -12.87
C PHE A 74 -19.35 17.99 -11.87
N ASP A 75 -20.37 18.84 -11.73
CA ASP A 75 -20.31 20.02 -10.85
C ASP A 75 -20.13 19.63 -9.37
N GLU A 76 -20.76 18.56 -8.93
CA GLU A 76 -20.64 18.08 -7.55
C GLU A 76 -19.27 17.49 -7.29
N MET A 77 -18.75 16.63 -8.19
CA MET A 77 -17.39 16.11 -8.09
C MET A 77 -16.36 17.23 -8.07
N ARG A 78 -16.49 18.22 -8.94
CA ARG A 78 -15.60 19.38 -9.02
C ARG A 78 -15.60 20.20 -7.73
N ARG A 79 -16.81 20.51 -7.19
CA ARG A 79 -16.92 21.23 -5.92
C ARG A 79 -16.35 20.44 -4.76
N GLY A 80 -16.63 19.14 -4.70
CA GLY A 80 -16.07 18.23 -3.69
C GLY A 80 -14.55 18.21 -3.72
N LEU A 81 -13.96 18.11 -4.90
CA LEU A 81 -12.51 18.12 -5.08
C LEU A 81 -11.87 19.45 -4.66
N ILE A 82 -12.47 20.60 -4.99
CA ILE A 82 -12.00 21.91 -4.56
C ILE A 82 -12.07 22.07 -3.03
N ALA A 83 -13.18 21.67 -2.43
CA ALA A 83 -13.35 21.72 -0.97
C ALA A 83 -12.35 20.80 -0.27
N PHE A 84 -12.15 19.58 -0.80
CA PHE A 84 -11.15 18.65 -0.31
C PHE A 84 -9.74 19.23 -0.38
N GLY A 85 -9.32 19.81 -1.52
CA GLY A 85 -8.00 20.40 -1.67
C GLY A 85 -7.70 21.52 -0.66
N ARG A 86 -8.70 22.36 -0.34
CA ARG A 86 -8.57 23.36 0.74
C ARG A 86 -8.37 22.72 2.11
N ASN A 87 -9.07 21.61 2.37
CA ASN A 87 -8.94 20.87 3.62
C ASN A 87 -7.63 20.06 3.69
N ALA A 88 -7.13 19.58 2.56
CA ALA A 88 -5.89 18.81 2.46
C ALA A 88 -4.65 19.67 2.65
N ALA A 89 -4.74 20.99 2.46
CA ALA A 89 -3.61 21.89 2.68
C ALA A 89 -3.09 21.78 4.12
N GLY A 90 -1.79 21.42 4.24
CA GLY A 90 -1.11 21.21 5.51
C GLY A 90 -1.60 19.99 6.31
N ALA A 91 -2.37 19.11 5.71
CA ALA A 91 -2.71 17.83 6.33
C ALA A 91 -1.47 16.91 6.36
N ASP A 92 -1.39 16.05 7.37
CA ASP A 92 -0.37 15.01 7.44
C ASP A 92 -0.63 13.94 6.38
N MET A 93 -1.88 13.51 6.26
CA MET A 93 -2.31 12.57 5.21
C MET A 93 -3.56 13.07 4.52
N ALA A 94 -3.61 12.94 3.18
CA ALA A 94 -4.80 13.19 2.40
C ALA A 94 -5.06 12.03 1.44
N ALA A 95 -6.29 11.54 1.40
CA ALA A 95 -6.69 10.42 0.57
C ALA A 95 -7.86 10.79 -0.36
N VAL A 96 -7.80 10.34 -1.61
CA VAL A 96 -8.94 10.33 -2.52
C VAL A 96 -9.20 8.89 -2.94
N TYR A 97 -10.43 8.42 -2.74
CA TYR A 97 -10.91 7.15 -3.27
C TYR A 97 -12.00 7.44 -4.31
N PHE A 98 -11.90 6.78 -5.44
CA PHE A 98 -12.90 6.82 -6.49
C PHE A 98 -13.26 5.41 -6.94
N ALA A 99 -14.54 5.05 -6.90
CA ALA A 99 -15.11 3.87 -7.52
C ALA A 99 -16.09 4.28 -8.60
N GLY A 100 -15.95 3.70 -9.81
CA GLY A 100 -16.82 4.03 -10.95
C GLY A 100 -16.14 3.85 -12.30
N HIS A 101 -16.74 4.40 -13.35
CA HIS A 101 -16.11 4.42 -14.66
C HIS A 101 -14.94 5.40 -14.72
N GLY A 102 -13.84 4.93 -15.28
CA GLY A 102 -12.68 5.71 -15.68
C GLY A 102 -12.37 5.48 -17.15
N MET A 103 -11.68 6.40 -17.76
CA MET A 103 -11.18 6.24 -19.13
C MET A 103 -9.84 6.90 -19.33
N GLU A 104 -9.15 6.49 -20.35
CA GLU A 104 -7.93 7.11 -20.83
C GLU A 104 -8.18 7.76 -22.20
N ILE A 105 -7.75 9.01 -22.36
CA ILE A 105 -7.73 9.73 -23.62
C ILE A 105 -6.37 10.41 -23.78
N ASN A 106 -5.64 10.09 -24.83
CA ASN A 106 -4.33 10.69 -25.17
C ASN A 106 -3.28 10.57 -24.06
N GLY A 107 -3.35 9.52 -23.25
CA GLY A 107 -2.46 9.33 -22.12
C GLY A 107 -2.94 9.99 -20.82
N ASP A 108 -4.01 10.75 -20.83
CA ASP A 108 -4.63 11.33 -19.64
C ASP A 108 -5.74 10.44 -19.11
N ASN A 109 -5.78 10.28 -17.79
CA ASN A 109 -6.82 9.52 -17.10
C ASN A 109 -7.92 10.44 -16.58
N TRP A 110 -9.15 10.01 -16.77
CA TRP A 110 -10.36 10.76 -16.44
C TRP A 110 -11.31 9.94 -15.58
N LEU A 111 -11.81 10.54 -14.50
CA LEU A 111 -12.84 10.01 -13.63
C LEU A 111 -14.19 10.53 -14.12
N ILE A 112 -15.13 9.62 -14.35
CA ILE A 112 -16.36 9.91 -15.06
C ILE A 112 -17.49 10.23 -14.08
N PRO A 113 -18.09 11.45 -14.15
CA PRO A 113 -19.32 11.78 -13.44
C PRO A 113 -20.53 11.03 -14.01
N VAL A 114 -21.61 10.86 -13.20
CA VAL A 114 -22.78 10.10 -13.65
C VAL A 114 -23.58 10.78 -14.76
N ASP A 115 -23.41 12.06 -14.98
CA ASP A 115 -24.11 12.88 -15.99
C ASP A 115 -23.29 13.13 -17.26
N ALA A 116 -22.07 12.62 -17.37
CA ALA A 116 -21.21 12.77 -18.55
C ALA A 116 -21.84 12.13 -19.80
N GLU A 117 -21.80 12.83 -20.93
CA GLU A 117 -22.27 12.33 -22.22
C GLU A 117 -21.11 11.93 -23.15
N LEU A 118 -20.01 12.69 -23.14
CA LEU A 118 -18.73 12.43 -23.81
C LEU A 118 -18.92 12.04 -25.30
N LYS A 119 -19.61 12.87 -26.04
CA LYS A 119 -19.86 12.64 -27.48
C LYS A 119 -18.57 12.71 -28.32
N ARG A 120 -17.59 13.50 -27.85
CA ARG A 120 -16.26 13.63 -28.46
C ARG A 120 -15.19 13.47 -27.39
N ASP A 121 -14.02 13.04 -27.80
CA ASP A 121 -12.84 12.94 -26.93
C ASP A 121 -12.44 14.29 -26.29
N THR A 122 -12.68 15.39 -27.01
CA THR A 122 -12.43 16.76 -26.52
C THR A 122 -13.39 17.19 -25.39
N ASP A 123 -14.52 16.51 -25.25
CA ASP A 123 -15.53 16.86 -24.24
C ASP A 123 -15.05 16.44 -22.84
N ALA A 124 -14.08 15.53 -22.73
CA ALA A 124 -13.53 15.06 -21.46
C ALA A 124 -13.04 16.21 -20.55
N ALA A 125 -12.44 17.24 -21.12
CA ALA A 125 -11.96 18.39 -20.36
C ALA A 125 -13.08 19.21 -19.69
N ASN A 126 -14.34 19.07 -20.15
CA ASN A 126 -15.49 19.81 -19.67
C ASN A 126 -16.52 18.94 -18.95
N GLU A 127 -16.47 17.61 -19.12
CA GLU A 127 -17.47 16.68 -18.60
C GLU A 127 -16.88 15.61 -17.68
N ALA A 128 -15.55 15.58 -17.49
CA ALA A 128 -14.89 14.61 -16.62
C ALA A 128 -13.81 15.25 -15.74
N ILE A 129 -13.44 14.58 -14.66
CA ILE A 129 -12.40 15.05 -13.74
C ILE A 129 -11.07 14.41 -14.11
N SER A 130 -10.05 15.20 -14.45
CA SER A 130 -8.73 14.66 -14.75
C SER A 130 -8.05 14.11 -13.48
N LEU A 131 -7.38 12.97 -13.60
CA LEU A 131 -6.58 12.41 -12.51
C LEU A 131 -5.45 13.35 -12.09
N GLN A 132 -4.89 14.11 -13.03
CA GLN A 132 -3.91 15.15 -12.72
C GLN A 132 -4.46 16.17 -11.71
N SER A 133 -5.71 16.62 -11.91
CA SER A 133 -6.35 17.55 -10.97
C SER A 133 -6.53 16.94 -9.58
N VAL A 134 -6.85 15.64 -9.49
CA VAL A 134 -6.96 14.92 -8.22
C VAL A 134 -5.60 14.84 -7.52
N MET A 135 -4.56 14.46 -8.25
CA MET A 135 -3.21 14.32 -7.69
C MET A 135 -2.66 15.66 -7.14
N LEU A 136 -2.94 16.77 -7.82
CA LEU A 136 -2.56 18.09 -7.34
C LEU A 136 -3.17 18.44 -5.98
N GLN A 137 -4.38 17.92 -5.65
CA GLN A 137 -4.99 18.18 -4.36
C GLN A 137 -4.35 17.41 -3.20
N VAL A 138 -3.74 16.26 -3.46
CA VAL A 138 -3.04 15.45 -2.45
C VAL A 138 -1.53 15.72 -2.39
N ALA A 139 -0.95 16.42 -3.36
CA ALA A 139 0.49 16.61 -3.49
C ALA A 139 1.12 17.43 -2.38
N ASN A 140 0.37 18.30 -1.71
CA ASN A 140 0.86 19.24 -0.69
C ASN A 140 0.69 18.70 0.74
N THR A 141 0.67 17.39 0.92
CA THR A 141 0.60 16.75 2.24
C THR A 141 1.97 16.54 2.85
N ALA A 142 2.06 16.52 4.18
CA ALA A 142 3.33 16.38 4.89
C ALA A 142 3.92 14.95 4.78
N SER A 143 3.08 13.92 4.90
CA SER A 143 3.53 12.53 4.96
C SER A 143 3.05 11.68 3.78
N LEU A 144 1.76 11.75 3.42
CA LEU A 144 1.17 10.91 2.38
C LEU A 144 0.02 11.58 1.65
N GLY A 145 0.16 11.73 0.33
CA GLY A 145 -0.96 11.90 -0.60
C GLY A 145 -1.32 10.53 -1.19
N LEU A 146 -2.55 10.07 -1.00
CA LEU A 146 -3.01 8.77 -1.46
C LEU A 146 -4.17 8.92 -2.43
N VAL A 147 -4.05 8.33 -3.63
CA VAL A 147 -5.13 8.25 -4.60
C VAL A 147 -5.42 6.80 -4.89
N ILE A 148 -6.65 6.37 -4.68
CA ILE A 148 -7.09 4.99 -4.85
C ILE A 148 -8.19 4.96 -5.91
N LEU A 149 -7.95 4.25 -7.00
CA LEU A 149 -8.81 4.21 -8.17
C LEU A 149 -9.36 2.80 -8.39
N ASP A 150 -10.59 2.61 -7.95
CA ASP A 150 -11.39 1.41 -8.23
C ASP A 150 -12.23 1.65 -9.48
N ALA A 151 -11.54 1.74 -10.61
CA ALA A 151 -12.12 2.08 -11.89
C ALA A 151 -11.47 1.29 -13.02
N CYS A 152 -12.30 0.86 -13.98
CA CYS A 152 -11.82 0.36 -15.25
C CYS A 152 -11.13 1.48 -16.04
N ARG A 153 -10.15 1.11 -16.85
CA ARG A 153 -9.52 2.03 -17.81
C ARG A 153 -10.09 1.92 -19.21
N ASN A 154 -10.98 0.98 -19.42
CA ASN A 154 -11.68 0.79 -20.67
C ASN A 154 -12.68 1.94 -20.86
N ASN A 155 -12.58 2.63 -22.00
CA ASN A 155 -13.50 3.70 -22.32
C ASN A 155 -14.93 3.16 -22.51
N PRO A 156 -15.88 3.39 -21.58
CA PRO A 156 -17.25 2.91 -21.74
C PRO A 156 -18.02 3.63 -22.84
N PHE A 157 -17.50 4.77 -23.33
CA PHE A 157 -18.07 5.55 -24.42
C PHE A 157 -17.47 5.20 -25.80
N ALA A 158 -16.54 4.24 -25.89
CA ALA A 158 -15.79 3.96 -27.12
C ALA A 158 -16.67 3.73 -28.36
N ALA A 159 -17.85 3.12 -28.18
CA ALA A 159 -18.79 2.87 -29.28
C ALA A 159 -19.56 4.13 -29.75
N LYS A 160 -19.64 5.17 -28.91
CA LYS A 160 -20.44 6.39 -29.19
C LYS A 160 -19.56 7.63 -29.39
N MET A 161 -18.35 7.62 -28.87
CA MET A 161 -17.43 8.76 -28.86
C MET A 161 -16.74 8.94 -30.23
N SER A 162 -16.86 10.12 -30.83
CA SER A 162 -16.08 10.48 -31.99
C SER A 162 -14.67 10.95 -31.59
N ARG A 163 -13.64 10.50 -32.32
CA ARG A 163 -12.25 10.90 -32.09
C ARG A 163 -11.86 12.07 -32.96
N SER A 164 -11.20 13.06 -32.39
CA SER A 164 -10.61 14.18 -33.11
C SER A 164 -9.46 13.71 -34.03
N LEU A 165 -9.03 14.54 -34.97
CA LEU A 165 -7.89 14.23 -35.83
C LEU A 165 -6.58 14.10 -35.04
N ALA A 166 -6.39 14.89 -33.97
CA ALA A 166 -5.24 14.83 -33.08
C ALA A 166 -5.17 13.51 -32.33
N THR A 167 -6.30 13.02 -31.84
CA THR A 167 -6.40 11.74 -31.12
C THR A 167 -6.16 10.53 -32.01
N ARG A 168 -6.54 10.61 -33.31
CA ARG A 168 -6.27 9.54 -34.28
C ARG A 168 -4.77 9.36 -34.55
N ALA A 169 -3.98 10.43 -34.45
CA ALA A 169 -2.53 10.38 -34.63
C ALA A 169 -1.81 9.83 -33.38
N ALA A 170 -2.43 9.95 -32.21
CA ALA A 170 -1.85 9.57 -30.92
C ALA A 170 -2.27 8.17 -30.41
N ALA A 171 -2.88 7.32 -31.25
CA ALA A 171 -3.38 6.00 -30.89
C ALA A 171 -2.25 5.01 -30.54
N GLY A 172 -1.52 5.30 -29.47
CA GLY A 172 -0.70 4.37 -28.71
C GLY A 172 -1.48 3.98 -27.45
N SER A 173 -1.84 2.72 -27.34
CA SER A 173 -2.49 2.17 -26.15
C SER A 173 -1.52 2.18 -24.98
N GLY A 174 -1.72 3.07 -24.03
CA GLY A 174 -0.95 3.08 -22.80
C GLY A 174 -1.26 4.34 -21.98
N LEU A 175 -1.42 4.17 -20.67
CA LEU A 175 -1.56 5.31 -19.77
C LEU A 175 -0.44 6.31 -19.97
N GLY A 176 -0.80 7.57 -20.10
CA GLY A 176 0.12 8.65 -19.86
C GLY A 176 0.74 8.46 -18.47
N ARG A 177 2.06 8.38 -18.41
CA ARG A 177 2.77 8.38 -17.12
C ARG A 177 2.52 9.72 -16.46
N ILE A 178 1.64 9.73 -15.47
CA ILE A 178 1.54 10.85 -14.56
C ILE A 178 2.65 10.67 -13.55
N GLU A 179 3.64 11.54 -13.53
CA GLU A 179 4.69 11.50 -12.50
C GLU A 179 4.16 12.15 -11.22
N PRO A 180 3.98 11.39 -10.12
CA PRO A 180 3.58 11.95 -8.84
C PRO A 180 4.64 12.94 -8.35
N VAL A 181 4.19 14.11 -7.92
CA VAL A 181 5.05 15.12 -7.29
C VAL A 181 4.87 15.02 -5.78
N GLY A 182 5.95 14.98 -5.03
CA GLY A 182 5.91 14.84 -3.57
C GLY A 182 5.70 13.39 -3.10
N ASN A 183 5.23 13.23 -1.86
CA ASN A 183 4.94 11.92 -1.27
C ASN A 183 3.56 11.41 -1.71
N VAL A 184 3.37 11.14 -2.99
CA VAL A 184 2.10 10.66 -3.56
C VAL A 184 2.19 9.21 -3.99
N LEU A 185 1.17 8.43 -3.60
CA LEU A 185 0.96 7.05 -4.01
C LEU A 185 -0.38 6.95 -4.73
N VAL A 186 -0.38 6.35 -5.92
CA VAL A 186 -1.59 6.09 -6.71
C VAL A 186 -1.77 4.58 -6.83
N ALA A 187 -2.87 4.07 -6.31
CA ALA A 187 -3.24 2.66 -6.40
C ALA A 187 -4.38 2.48 -7.39
N TYR A 188 -4.20 1.60 -8.34
CA TYR A 188 -5.19 1.24 -9.36
C TYR A 188 -5.71 -0.17 -9.11
N ALA A 189 -7.02 -0.36 -9.24
CA ALA A 189 -7.64 -1.67 -9.14
C ALA A 189 -7.14 -2.66 -10.21
N ALA A 190 -6.74 -2.15 -11.37
CA ALA A 190 -6.23 -2.98 -12.45
C ALA A 190 -5.06 -2.29 -13.18
N ARG A 191 -4.07 -3.08 -13.63
CA ARG A 191 -2.98 -2.60 -14.49
C ARG A 191 -3.48 -2.34 -15.91
N ASP A 192 -2.65 -1.69 -16.71
CA ASP A 192 -2.91 -1.46 -18.13
C ASP A 192 -3.26 -2.74 -18.88
N GLY A 193 -4.32 -2.68 -19.69
CA GLY A 193 -4.77 -3.82 -20.49
C GLY A 193 -5.53 -4.89 -19.74
N THR A 194 -5.81 -4.70 -18.42
CA THR A 194 -6.69 -5.57 -17.64
C THR A 194 -7.94 -4.84 -17.16
N ILE A 195 -9.00 -5.58 -16.87
CA ILE A 195 -10.30 -5.05 -16.47
C ILE A 195 -10.36 -5.03 -14.94
N ALA A 196 -10.82 -3.92 -14.35
CA ALA A 196 -11.30 -3.92 -12.97
C ALA A 196 -12.72 -4.49 -12.97
N LEU A 197 -12.93 -5.56 -12.22
CA LEU A 197 -14.23 -6.23 -12.11
C LEU A 197 -15.09 -5.50 -11.08
N ASP A 198 -16.38 -5.29 -11.38
CA ASP A 198 -17.35 -4.80 -10.39
C ASP A 198 -17.65 -5.90 -9.35
N GLY A 199 -17.55 -7.18 -9.76
CA GLY A 199 -17.80 -8.34 -8.91
C GLY A 199 -19.27 -8.64 -8.74
N ASP A 200 -19.58 -9.86 -8.23
CA ASP A 200 -20.94 -10.34 -7.99
C ASP A 200 -21.37 -10.16 -6.52
N GLY A 201 -20.48 -9.65 -5.67
CA GLY A 201 -20.69 -9.41 -4.24
C GLY A 201 -21.19 -8.00 -3.94
N ARG A 202 -21.21 -7.65 -2.64
CA ARG A 202 -21.52 -6.29 -2.17
C ARG A 202 -20.48 -5.27 -2.61
N ASN A 203 -19.22 -5.69 -2.64
CA ASN A 203 -18.06 -4.88 -2.99
C ASN A 203 -17.35 -5.45 -4.21
N SER A 204 -16.63 -4.60 -4.92
CA SER A 204 -15.68 -5.03 -5.92
C SER A 204 -14.57 -5.91 -5.30
N PRO A 205 -13.89 -6.78 -6.06
CA PRO A 205 -12.75 -7.53 -5.56
C PRO A 205 -11.65 -6.63 -4.98
N PHE A 206 -11.44 -5.46 -5.56
CA PHE A 206 -10.43 -4.52 -5.08
C PHE A 206 -10.85 -3.82 -3.79
N ALA A 207 -12.09 -3.33 -3.69
CA ALA A 207 -12.60 -2.73 -2.46
C ALA A 207 -12.64 -3.74 -1.32
N ALA A 208 -13.05 -4.99 -1.57
CA ALA A 208 -13.05 -6.06 -0.56
C ALA A 208 -11.64 -6.35 -0.03
N ALA A 209 -10.66 -6.49 -0.91
CA ALA A 209 -9.26 -6.70 -0.53
C ALA A 209 -8.68 -5.48 0.21
N LEU A 210 -9.02 -4.26 -0.22
CA LEU A 210 -8.58 -3.04 0.46
C LEU A 210 -9.16 -2.97 1.88
N LEU A 211 -10.45 -3.22 2.06
CA LEU A 211 -11.11 -3.26 3.37
C LEU A 211 -10.50 -4.32 4.31
N HIS A 212 -10.09 -5.47 3.77
CA HIS A 212 -9.41 -6.51 4.54
C HIS A 212 -8.05 -6.05 5.09
N ASN A 213 -7.33 -5.23 4.35
CA ASN A 213 -5.93 -4.89 4.65
C ASN A 213 -5.71 -3.50 5.26
N ILE A 214 -6.59 -2.52 4.99
CA ILE A 214 -6.32 -1.10 5.26
C ILE A 214 -6.20 -0.76 6.75
N GLU A 215 -6.83 -1.55 7.61
CA GLU A 215 -6.83 -1.36 9.06
C GLU A 215 -5.79 -2.23 9.78
N THR A 216 -4.92 -2.95 9.06
CA THR A 216 -3.92 -3.85 9.65
C THR A 216 -2.81 -3.07 10.37
N PRO A 217 -2.64 -3.25 11.71
CA PRO A 217 -1.67 -2.51 12.48
C PRO A 217 -0.23 -2.86 12.09
N GLY A 218 0.64 -1.84 12.04
CA GLY A 218 2.07 -2.03 11.83
C GLY A 218 2.48 -2.46 10.43
N VAL A 219 1.55 -2.44 9.47
CA VAL A 219 1.86 -2.71 8.05
C VAL A 219 2.13 -1.39 7.33
N GLU A 220 3.30 -1.28 6.72
CA GLU A 220 3.70 -0.13 5.92
C GLU A 220 2.82 -0.03 4.66
N VAL A 221 2.47 1.19 4.22
CA VAL A 221 1.45 1.45 3.19
C VAL A 221 1.74 0.73 1.85
N THR A 222 2.99 0.64 1.42
CA THR A 222 3.32 -0.06 0.18
C THR A 222 3.20 -1.58 0.32
N PHE A 223 3.48 -2.12 1.50
CA PHE A 223 3.24 -3.54 1.82
C PHE A 223 1.75 -3.84 1.91
N MET A 224 0.97 -2.96 2.51
CA MET A 224 -0.48 -3.10 2.55
C MET A 224 -1.05 -3.23 1.13
N PHE A 225 -0.62 -2.40 0.17
CA PHE A 225 -1.07 -2.54 -1.22
C PHE A 225 -0.53 -3.78 -1.94
N ARG A 226 0.60 -4.36 -1.52
CA ARG A 226 1.04 -5.67 -2.02
C ARG A 226 0.10 -6.79 -1.56
N ASN A 227 -0.33 -6.75 -0.30
CA ASN A 227 -1.32 -7.69 0.21
C ASN A 227 -2.65 -7.55 -0.56
N VAL A 228 -3.14 -6.31 -0.73
CA VAL A 228 -4.34 -6.03 -1.56
C VAL A 228 -4.20 -6.61 -2.96
N ARG A 229 -3.05 -6.45 -3.61
CA ARG A 229 -2.79 -7.02 -4.92
C ARG A 229 -2.92 -8.54 -4.92
N ASP A 230 -2.30 -9.21 -3.98
CA ASP A 230 -2.28 -10.66 -3.92
C ASP A 230 -3.67 -11.22 -3.60
N ASP A 231 -4.41 -10.60 -2.67
CA ASP A 231 -5.82 -10.95 -2.36
C ASP A 231 -6.73 -10.79 -3.59
N VAL A 232 -6.59 -9.69 -4.36
CA VAL A 232 -7.38 -9.49 -5.59
C VAL A 232 -7.03 -10.53 -6.65
N MET A 233 -5.74 -10.82 -6.84
CA MET A 233 -5.31 -11.83 -7.81
C MET A 233 -5.84 -13.22 -7.45
N GLU A 234 -5.84 -13.58 -6.17
CA GLU A 234 -6.40 -14.82 -5.68
C GLU A 234 -7.92 -14.87 -5.91
N ALA A 235 -8.66 -13.85 -5.44
CA ALA A 235 -10.11 -13.76 -5.55
C ALA A 235 -10.60 -13.78 -7.02
N THR A 236 -9.82 -13.21 -7.94
CA THR A 236 -10.19 -13.12 -9.37
C THR A 236 -9.50 -14.19 -10.23
N ARG A 237 -8.80 -15.17 -9.65
CA ARG A 237 -8.03 -16.19 -10.38
C ARG A 237 -7.08 -15.58 -11.40
N ASN A 238 -6.37 -14.52 -10.99
CA ASN A 238 -5.45 -13.72 -11.81
C ASN A 238 -6.10 -12.94 -12.98
N ALA A 239 -7.43 -12.82 -13.03
CA ALA A 239 -8.09 -12.02 -14.06
C ALA A 239 -7.91 -10.51 -13.84
N GLN A 240 -7.72 -10.09 -12.59
CA GLN A 240 -7.48 -8.69 -12.23
C GLN A 240 -6.16 -8.57 -11.46
N GLN A 241 -5.32 -7.63 -11.84
CA GLN A 241 -4.05 -7.37 -11.17
C GLN A 241 -3.97 -5.89 -10.79
N PRO A 242 -4.11 -5.55 -9.51
CA PRO A 242 -3.86 -4.20 -9.01
C PRO A 242 -2.43 -3.74 -9.26
N PHE A 243 -2.27 -2.45 -9.42
CA PHE A 243 -0.98 -1.83 -9.66
C PHE A 243 -0.83 -0.54 -8.85
N VAL A 244 0.36 -0.30 -8.29
CA VAL A 244 0.66 0.87 -7.49
C VAL A 244 1.77 1.67 -8.15
N TYR A 245 1.61 2.98 -8.21
CA TYR A 245 2.55 3.91 -8.77
C TYR A 245 2.77 5.08 -7.80
N GLY A 246 4.00 5.50 -7.57
CA GLY A 246 4.22 6.61 -6.66
C GLY A 246 5.67 6.94 -6.39
N SER A 247 5.85 8.10 -5.77
CA SER A 247 7.14 8.59 -5.29
C SER A 247 7.02 8.86 -3.80
N LEU A 248 7.44 7.91 -2.97
CA LEU A 248 7.44 8.05 -1.52
C LEU A 248 8.85 8.25 -1.00
N SER A 249 8.98 9.01 0.07
CA SER A 249 10.25 9.15 0.79
C SER A 249 10.66 7.82 1.43
N ARG A 250 11.93 7.71 1.85
CA ARG A 250 12.43 6.54 2.58
C ARG A 250 11.81 6.32 3.96
N LYS A 251 11.01 7.26 4.46
CA LYS A 251 10.32 7.15 5.76
C LYS A 251 9.16 6.18 5.60
N ALA A 252 9.12 5.14 6.43
CA ALA A 252 7.99 4.22 6.44
C ALA A 252 6.69 4.93 6.88
N ILE A 253 5.61 4.68 6.18
CA ILE A 253 4.31 5.30 6.39
C ILE A 253 3.30 4.23 6.80
N TYR A 254 2.63 4.44 7.91
CA TYR A 254 1.64 3.52 8.48
C TYR A 254 0.29 4.22 8.58
N LEU A 255 -0.77 3.57 8.07
CA LEU A 255 -2.14 4.04 8.31
C LEU A 255 -2.56 3.74 9.74
N VAL A 256 -2.14 2.59 10.27
CA VAL A 256 -2.30 2.19 11.67
C VAL A 256 -0.92 1.90 12.25
N ALA A 257 -0.58 2.60 13.33
CA ALA A 257 0.68 2.36 14.03
C ALA A 257 0.74 0.92 14.58
N ALA A 258 1.95 0.36 14.67
CA ALA A 258 2.14 -0.90 15.37
C ALA A 258 1.74 -0.74 16.84
N PRO A 259 1.13 -1.76 17.46
CA PRO A 259 0.92 -1.76 18.93
C PRO A 259 2.27 -1.54 19.63
N PRO A 260 2.30 -0.82 20.76
CA PRO A 260 3.50 -0.72 21.58
C PRO A 260 4.05 -2.11 21.91
N ALA A 261 5.36 -2.29 21.83
CA ALA A 261 6.01 -3.59 22.08
C ALA A 261 5.68 -4.21 23.45
N ASP A 262 5.28 -3.40 24.43
CA ASP A 262 4.91 -3.84 25.77
C ASP A 262 3.54 -4.56 25.86
N ALA A 263 2.65 -4.37 24.90
CA ALA A 263 1.35 -5.04 24.91
C ALA A 263 1.43 -6.52 24.46
N ALA A 264 2.49 -6.93 23.77
CA ALA A 264 2.72 -8.31 23.38
C ALA A 264 3.40 -9.15 24.49
N ALA A 265 4.12 -8.49 25.41
CA ALA A 265 4.84 -9.15 26.50
C ALA A 265 3.92 -9.61 27.64
N THR A 266 2.75 -8.97 27.82
CA THR A 266 1.87 -9.26 28.97
C THR A 266 1.01 -10.53 28.82
N LYS A 267 0.92 -11.12 27.63
CA LYS A 267 0.20 -12.38 27.41
C LYS A 267 1.05 -13.65 27.58
N GLN A 268 2.37 -13.52 27.73
CA GLN A 268 3.29 -14.68 27.87
C GLN A 268 3.95 -14.80 29.25
N ALA A 269 3.60 -13.92 30.22
CA ALA A 269 4.27 -13.86 31.51
C ALA A 269 3.66 -14.77 32.60
N ASN A 270 2.74 -15.69 32.28
CA ASN A 270 2.14 -16.59 33.28
C ASN A 270 2.56 -18.07 33.15
N ALA A 271 3.72 -18.37 32.61
CA ALA A 271 4.27 -19.72 32.71
C ALA A 271 5.80 -19.68 32.62
N ALA A 272 6.48 -19.47 33.73
CA ALA A 272 7.84 -19.96 33.93
C ALA A 272 8.24 -19.87 35.39
N PRO A 273 8.95 -20.86 35.93
CA PRO A 273 9.68 -20.71 37.17
C PRO A 273 11.12 -20.24 36.95
N ALA A 274 11.59 -19.51 37.98
CA ALA A 274 12.85 -18.82 38.14
C ALA A 274 14.13 -19.64 37.89
N ALA A 275 15.16 -19.00 37.41
CA ALA A 275 16.47 -18.75 38.06
C ALA A 275 17.55 -18.35 37.04
N ALA A 276 18.24 -17.38 37.36
CA ALA A 276 19.63 -17.02 37.66
C ALA A 276 20.31 -16.03 36.71
N ALA A 277 20.66 -15.02 37.35
CA ALA A 277 21.61 -13.92 37.34
C ALA A 277 22.80 -13.90 36.36
N LEU A 278 23.05 -12.65 35.88
CA LEU A 278 24.31 -11.92 35.67
C LEU A 278 25.37 -12.46 34.67
N SER A 279 25.56 -11.67 33.59
CA SER A 279 26.86 -10.99 33.36
C SER A 279 26.82 -10.12 32.11
N ALA A 280 27.40 -8.92 32.18
CA ALA A 280 27.59 -7.90 31.17
C ALA A 280 28.81 -8.24 30.25
N PRO A 281 29.19 -7.36 29.29
CA PRO A 281 29.25 -7.73 27.87
C PRO A 281 30.65 -8.12 27.39
N SER A 282 30.71 -9.01 26.44
CA SER A 282 31.94 -9.24 25.68
C SER A 282 31.65 -9.50 24.20
N ALA A 283 32.27 -8.66 23.39
CA ALA A 283 32.81 -8.91 22.06
C ALA A 283 32.04 -9.81 21.08
N THR A 284 31.56 -9.15 20.00
CA THR A 284 31.52 -9.64 18.60
C THR A 284 31.32 -11.17 18.42
N ALA A 285 30.10 -11.64 18.54
CA ALA A 285 29.72 -12.92 18.00
C ALA A 285 29.48 -12.79 16.49
N ALA A 286 30.23 -13.52 15.67
CA ALA A 286 29.90 -13.81 14.29
C ALA A 286 28.41 -14.29 14.26
N GLY A 287 27.56 -13.63 13.46
CA GLY A 287 26.13 -13.84 13.49
C GLY A 287 25.75 -15.28 13.17
N ALA A 288 24.74 -15.79 13.86
CA ALA A 288 24.17 -17.10 13.56
C ALA A 288 23.72 -17.13 12.09
N ILE A 289 24.19 -18.14 11.35
CA ILE A 289 23.80 -18.39 9.96
C ILE A 289 22.82 -19.55 9.93
N ASP A 290 21.69 -19.35 9.28
CA ASP A 290 20.79 -20.45 8.92
C ASP A 290 21.52 -21.38 7.94
N PRO A 291 21.78 -22.66 8.30
CA PRO A 291 22.53 -23.58 7.44
C PRO A 291 21.92 -23.75 6.04
N ALA A 292 20.63 -23.55 5.90
CA ALA A 292 19.95 -23.62 4.62
C ALA A 292 20.32 -22.47 3.66
N LEU A 293 20.90 -21.39 4.15
CA LEU A 293 21.37 -20.25 3.33
C LEU A 293 22.85 -20.31 2.99
N VAL A 294 23.62 -21.23 3.56
CA VAL A 294 25.03 -21.43 3.21
C VAL A 294 25.12 -21.93 1.77
N GLY A 295 25.87 -21.23 0.93
CA GLY A 295 26.05 -21.58 -0.49
C GLY A 295 26.03 -20.38 -1.42
N THR A 296 25.91 -20.65 -2.71
CA THR A 296 25.84 -19.62 -3.75
C THR A 296 24.41 -19.43 -4.20
N TRP A 297 23.96 -18.17 -4.23
CA TRP A 297 22.62 -17.76 -4.60
C TRP A 297 22.67 -16.75 -5.75
N GLU A 298 21.73 -16.83 -6.68
CA GLU A 298 21.69 -15.96 -7.84
C GLU A 298 20.29 -15.42 -8.11
N ILE A 299 20.22 -14.20 -8.65
CA ILE A 299 19.00 -13.55 -9.09
C ILE A 299 19.26 -12.79 -10.39
N MET A 300 18.27 -12.79 -11.30
CA MET A 300 18.29 -11.96 -12.50
C MET A 300 17.61 -10.63 -12.22
N VAL A 301 18.35 -9.53 -12.36
CA VAL A 301 17.86 -8.17 -12.09
C VAL A 301 17.73 -7.41 -13.41
N PRO A 302 16.53 -6.90 -13.77
CA PRO A 302 16.33 -6.06 -14.93
C PRO A 302 17.11 -4.75 -14.80
N GLY A 303 17.79 -4.31 -15.85
CA GLY A 303 18.51 -3.05 -15.92
C GLY A 303 18.31 -2.34 -17.25
N GLY A 304 18.63 -1.06 -17.33
CA GLY A 304 18.38 -0.20 -18.50
C GLY A 304 19.04 -0.65 -19.82
N ARG A 305 19.91 -1.66 -19.82
CA ARG A 305 20.59 -2.24 -21.00
C ARG A 305 20.54 -3.77 -21.04
N GLY A 306 19.51 -4.37 -20.45
CA GLY A 306 19.32 -5.81 -20.37
C GLY A 306 19.26 -6.33 -18.93
N GLN A 307 19.32 -7.66 -18.78
CA GLN A 307 19.33 -8.30 -17.46
C GLN A 307 20.77 -8.42 -16.94
N SER A 308 20.93 -8.31 -15.64
CA SER A 308 22.19 -8.59 -14.94
C SER A 308 21.99 -9.74 -13.96
N ARG A 309 22.95 -10.63 -13.88
CA ARG A 309 22.99 -11.73 -12.92
C ARG A 309 23.72 -11.23 -11.68
N TRP A 310 23.03 -11.27 -10.52
CA TRP A 310 23.62 -10.94 -9.24
C TRP A 310 23.88 -12.23 -8.49
N ILE A 311 25.07 -12.35 -7.92
CA ILE A 311 25.56 -13.56 -7.28
C ILE A 311 25.96 -13.22 -5.85
N TRP A 312 25.42 -13.99 -4.91
CA TRP A 312 25.68 -13.85 -3.49
C TRP A 312 26.18 -15.18 -2.91
N ARG A 313 27.42 -15.22 -2.50
CA ARG A 313 28.03 -16.39 -1.85
C ARG A 313 28.05 -16.17 -0.35
N ILE A 314 27.36 -17.02 0.40
CA ILE A 314 27.23 -16.99 1.85
C ILE A 314 28.01 -18.15 2.43
N MET A 315 28.96 -17.88 3.32
CA MET A 315 29.81 -18.88 3.98
C MET A 315 29.28 -19.24 5.37
N ALA A 316 29.58 -20.42 5.84
CA ALA A 316 29.10 -20.93 7.13
C ALA A 316 29.68 -20.15 8.34
N ASP A 317 30.78 -19.41 8.16
CA ASP A 317 31.40 -18.55 9.18
C ASP A 317 30.73 -17.17 9.31
N GLY A 318 29.62 -16.91 8.57
CA GLY A 318 28.94 -15.63 8.56
C GLY A 318 29.60 -14.57 7.69
N THR A 319 30.54 -14.95 6.83
CA THR A 319 31.08 -14.06 5.80
C THR A 319 30.31 -14.21 4.48
N TYR A 320 30.36 -13.20 3.64
CA TYR A 320 29.75 -13.25 2.32
C TYR A 320 30.58 -12.54 1.26
N GLN A 321 30.36 -12.92 0.00
CA GLN A 321 30.85 -12.23 -1.18
C GLN A 321 29.69 -11.97 -2.13
N PHE A 322 29.65 -10.76 -2.68
CA PHE A 322 28.64 -10.33 -3.65
C PHE A 322 29.31 -9.77 -4.89
N HIS A 323 28.82 -10.16 -6.07
CA HIS A 323 29.18 -9.54 -7.34
C HIS A 323 28.03 -9.64 -8.36
N ALA A 324 28.15 -8.86 -9.44
CA ALA A 324 27.19 -8.85 -10.53
C ALA A 324 27.87 -9.10 -11.88
N GLU A 325 27.13 -9.71 -12.79
CA GLU A 325 27.52 -9.95 -14.18
C GLU A 325 26.55 -9.25 -15.14
N PRO A 326 26.99 -8.30 -15.96
CA PRO A 326 28.38 -7.78 -16.02
C PRO A 326 28.74 -6.96 -14.77
N SER A 327 30.02 -6.94 -14.41
CA SER A 327 30.55 -6.33 -13.18
C SER A 327 30.20 -4.85 -12.98
N ARG A 328 29.83 -4.14 -14.05
CA ARG A 328 29.35 -2.75 -14.01
C ARG A 328 27.90 -2.60 -13.49
N ALA A 329 27.14 -3.68 -13.36
CA ALA A 329 25.74 -3.65 -12.97
C ALA A 329 25.57 -3.38 -11.46
N ALA A 330 26.50 -3.86 -10.64
CA ALA A 330 26.57 -3.54 -9.21
C ALA A 330 28.03 -3.62 -8.74
N ARG A 331 28.40 -2.83 -7.74
CA ARG A 331 29.75 -2.87 -7.16
C ARG A 331 29.94 -4.16 -6.36
N PRO A 332 30.98 -4.95 -6.62
CA PRO A 332 31.31 -6.10 -5.81
C PRO A 332 31.67 -5.66 -4.38
N HIS A 333 31.22 -6.43 -3.40
CA HIS A 333 31.50 -6.16 -1.99
C HIS A 333 31.52 -7.46 -1.19
N GLU A 334 32.19 -7.43 -0.06
CA GLU A 334 32.27 -8.53 0.88
C GLU A 334 32.18 -8.04 2.32
N GLY A 335 31.82 -8.89 3.26
CA GLY A 335 31.68 -8.53 4.65
C GLY A 335 31.07 -9.65 5.49
N THR A 336 30.31 -9.26 6.49
CA THR A 336 29.60 -10.19 7.38
C THR A 336 28.11 -10.14 7.15
N VAL A 337 27.45 -11.30 7.29
CA VAL A 337 26.01 -11.46 7.19
C VAL A 337 25.54 -12.40 8.32
N SER A 338 24.34 -12.17 8.81
CA SER A 338 23.67 -13.08 9.74
C SER A 338 22.26 -13.37 9.26
N PHE A 339 21.82 -14.61 9.49
CA PHE A 339 20.47 -15.08 9.18
C PHE A 339 19.97 -15.91 10.37
N ALA A 340 18.99 -15.38 11.09
CA ALA A 340 18.40 -16.07 12.23
C ALA A 340 16.93 -15.66 12.41
N ASN A 341 16.07 -16.61 12.73
CA ASN A 341 14.66 -16.37 13.08
C ASN A 341 13.88 -15.57 12.03
N GLY A 342 14.10 -15.85 10.73
CA GLY A 342 13.45 -15.13 9.63
C GLY A 342 13.94 -13.70 9.39
N ARG A 343 15.00 -13.27 10.08
CA ARG A 343 15.62 -11.94 9.89
C ARG A 343 17.07 -12.07 9.47
N TRP A 344 17.53 -11.11 8.68
CA TRP A 344 18.93 -11.04 8.25
C TRP A 344 19.50 -9.65 8.43
N THR A 345 20.82 -9.59 8.59
CA THR A 345 21.59 -8.33 8.58
C THR A 345 22.90 -8.54 7.83
N LEU A 346 23.36 -7.48 7.17
CA LEU A 346 24.58 -7.45 6.39
C LEU A 346 25.39 -6.21 6.70
N HIS A 347 26.71 -6.37 6.85
CA HIS A 347 27.66 -5.27 6.97
C HIS A 347 28.79 -5.48 5.97
N ALA A 348 28.90 -4.56 5.00
CA ALA A 348 29.99 -4.59 4.03
C ALA A 348 31.29 -4.05 4.68
N LEU A 349 32.34 -4.84 4.60
CA LEU A 349 33.68 -4.49 5.10
C LEU A 349 34.58 -3.97 3.97
N ARG A 350 34.36 -4.46 2.74
CA ARG A 350 35.09 -4.05 1.54
C ARG A 350 34.14 -3.80 0.37
N GLY A 351 34.54 -2.94 -0.55
CA GLY A 351 33.77 -2.60 -1.77
C GLY A 351 32.73 -1.51 -1.61
N LEU A 352 32.00 -1.47 -0.51
CA LEU A 352 31.04 -0.42 -0.15
C LEU A 352 31.35 0.11 1.25
N ARG A 353 31.77 1.38 1.35
CA ARG A 353 32.08 1.98 2.65
C ARG A 353 30.81 2.19 3.48
N ASN A 354 30.80 1.69 4.72
CA ASN A 354 29.73 1.87 5.71
C ASN A 354 28.34 1.42 5.21
N TYR A 355 28.30 0.45 4.29
CA TYR A 355 27.02 -0.09 3.85
C TYR A 355 26.57 -1.20 4.79
N SER A 356 25.36 -1.07 5.30
CA SER A 356 24.64 -2.13 6.01
C SER A 356 23.24 -2.25 5.47
N ASP A 357 22.75 -3.48 5.43
CA ASP A 357 21.40 -3.82 5.03
C ASP A 357 20.84 -4.87 5.98
N GLY A 358 19.54 -5.11 5.93
CA GLY A 358 18.87 -6.10 6.75
C GLY A 358 17.37 -6.08 6.53
N GLY A 359 16.73 -7.16 6.94
CA GLY A 359 15.30 -7.31 6.75
C GLY A 359 14.81 -8.70 7.15
N SER A 360 13.89 -9.24 6.36
CA SER A 360 13.33 -10.58 6.55
C SER A 360 13.79 -11.54 5.45
N TYR A 361 13.82 -12.83 5.77
CA TYR A 361 14.04 -13.89 4.79
C TYR A 361 13.12 -15.06 5.05
N GLU A 362 12.81 -15.77 3.98
CA GLU A 362 12.09 -17.04 3.99
C GLU A 362 12.72 -17.97 2.96
N ILE A 363 12.83 -19.26 3.30
CA ILE A 363 13.35 -20.28 2.40
C ILE A 363 12.19 -21.17 1.96
N ARG A 364 12.01 -21.27 0.65
CA ARG A 364 11.02 -22.13 -0.01
C ARG A 364 11.74 -23.04 -0.98
N ASP A 365 11.99 -24.29 -0.58
CA ASP A 365 12.73 -25.28 -1.35
C ASP A 365 14.12 -24.77 -1.80
N THR A 366 14.26 -24.42 -3.09
CA THR A 366 15.50 -23.94 -3.70
C THR A 366 15.52 -22.42 -3.88
N ILE A 367 14.52 -21.70 -3.35
CA ILE A 367 14.39 -20.26 -3.48
C ILE A 367 14.50 -19.62 -2.09
N ALA A 368 15.41 -18.66 -1.94
CA ALA A 368 15.44 -17.76 -0.79
C ALA A 368 14.75 -16.44 -1.16
N VAL A 369 13.69 -16.11 -0.46
CA VAL A 369 13.00 -14.82 -0.57
C VAL A 369 13.61 -13.89 0.45
N ILE A 370 14.37 -12.92 0.00
CA ILE A 370 15.12 -12.00 0.88
C ILE A 370 14.64 -10.58 0.65
N THR A 371 14.16 -9.95 1.70
CA THR A 371 13.66 -8.57 1.68
C THR A 371 14.62 -7.68 2.45
N GLY A 372 15.11 -6.61 1.83
CA GLY A 372 16.01 -5.63 2.41
C GLY A 372 15.74 -4.22 1.86
N LYS A 373 16.68 -3.31 2.04
CA LYS A 373 16.56 -1.90 1.59
C LYS A 373 16.33 -1.75 0.08
N LEU A 374 16.80 -2.68 -0.73
CA LEU A 374 16.65 -2.68 -2.18
C LEU A 374 15.34 -3.36 -2.65
N GLY A 375 14.49 -3.80 -1.73
CA GLY A 375 13.26 -4.52 -2.01
C GLY A 375 13.37 -6.02 -1.77
N THR A 376 12.46 -6.80 -2.36
CA THR A 376 12.40 -8.25 -2.22
C THR A 376 13.04 -8.92 -3.43
N GLY A 377 14.02 -9.78 -3.19
CA GLY A 377 14.68 -10.61 -4.19
C GLY A 377 14.32 -12.08 -4.02
N TYR A 378 14.06 -12.76 -5.13
CA TYR A 378 13.83 -14.20 -5.22
C TYR A 378 15.14 -14.87 -5.69
N TRP A 379 15.97 -15.26 -4.75
CA TRP A 379 17.29 -15.83 -4.99
C TRP A 379 17.17 -17.33 -5.20
N LYS A 380 17.68 -17.82 -6.31
CA LYS A 380 17.77 -19.25 -6.59
C LYS A 380 19.12 -19.79 -6.15
N ARG A 381 19.13 -20.99 -5.58
CA ARG A 381 20.38 -21.66 -5.27
C ARG A 381 21.09 -22.04 -6.56
N SER A 382 22.35 -21.61 -6.73
CA SER A 382 23.18 -22.01 -7.85
C SER A 382 23.60 -23.46 -7.65
N VAL A 383 23.44 -24.28 -8.69
CA VAL A 383 23.89 -25.69 -8.72
C VAL A 383 25.26 -25.64 -9.38
N GLU A 384 26.32 -25.44 -8.60
CA GLU A 384 27.69 -25.73 -9.01
C GLU A 384 28.17 -27.06 -8.38
#